data_647c67cb359718c4f1c6e0d70e953c44
#
_entry.id   647c67cb359718c4f1c6e0d70e953c44
#
_cell.length_a   1.000
_cell.length_b   1.000
_cell.length_c   1.000
_cell.angle_alpha   90.00
_cell.angle_beta   90.00
_cell.angle_gamma   90.00
#
_symmetry.space_group_name_H-M   'P 1'
#
loop_
_entity.id
_entity.type
_entity.pdbx_description
1 polymer ?
#
loop_
_entity_poly.entity_id
_entity_poly.type
_entity_poly.pdbx_seq_one_letter_code
_entity_poly.pdbx_strand_id
1 'polypeptide(L)'
;ACPEEIVPSYAAAGASALSILTDEKFFGGSLKDIRAARPLVEIPILRKDFIIDEYQLYQAKIVGADAVLLIAAALEPEKCNELAEKAHELGMEVLLEIHSSEELAYINKGIDMVGINNRNLGTFFTDVENSFRLAGQLPQDSVLVSESGISDPEIVKRLRAAGFRGFLIGETFMKTQRPGETLQNFLQAIQ
;
A
#
# COMPACT_ATOMS: atom_id res chain seq x y z
N ALA A 1 -13.32 6.22 11.13
CA ALA A 1 -12.04 6.66 11.68
C ALA A 1 -11.85 8.13 11.33
N CYS A 2 -11.33 8.93 12.26
CA CYS A 2 -11.06 10.35 12.05
C CYS A 2 -9.58 10.52 11.65
N PRO A 3 -9.29 10.98 10.43
CA PRO A 3 -7.90 11.16 9.99
C PRO A 3 -7.10 12.07 10.92
N GLU A 4 -7.71 13.11 11.47
CA GLU A 4 -7.07 14.08 12.34
C GLU A 4 -6.56 13.49 13.66
N GLU A 5 -7.13 12.38 14.10
CA GLU A 5 -6.71 11.66 15.32
C GLU A 5 -5.70 10.56 14.98
N ILE A 6 -5.98 9.77 13.93
CA ILE A 6 -5.20 8.55 13.61
C ILE A 6 -3.87 8.90 12.94
N VAL A 7 -3.89 9.81 11.99
CA VAL A 7 -2.71 10.13 11.17
C VAL A 7 -1.54 10.64 12.02
N PRO A 8 -1.71 11.63 12.92
CA PRO A 8 -0.63 12.05 13.80
C PRO A 8 -0.17 10.95 14.77
N SER A 9 -1.09 10.11 15.24
CA SER A 9 -0.75 9.00 16.14
C SER A 9 0.13 7.95 15.48
N TYR A 10 -0.13 7.64 14.21
CA TYR A 10 0.71 6.72 13.42
C TYR A 10 2.08 7.31 13.11
N ALA A 11 2.15 8.58 12.73
CA ALA A 11 3.42 9.26 12.49
C ALA A 11 4.27 9.30 13.77
N ALA A 12 3.68 9.66 14.91
CA ALA A 12 4.35 9.67 16.21
C ALA A 12 4.80 8.27 16.66
N ALA A 13 4.06 7.23 16.30
CA ALA A 13 4.42 5.84 16.59
C ALA A 13 5.57 5.31 15.74
N GLY A 14 5.96 6.01 14.66
CA GLY A 14 7.07 5.64 13.80
C GLY A 14 6.67 4.99 12.47
N ALA A 15 5.44 5.21 11.99
CA ALA A 15 5.07 4.81 10.64
C ALA A 15 5.97 5.48 9.61
N SER A 16 6.47 4.70 8.65
CA SER A 16 7.34 5.22 7.57
C SER A 16 6.55 5.91 6.47
N ALA A 17 5.30 5.52 6.27
CA ALA A 17 4.36 6.07 5.30
C ALA A 17 2.93 5.76 5.76
N LEU A 18 1.97 6.41 5.13
CA LEU A 18 0.53 6.16 5.36
C LEU A 18 -0.10 5.65 4.07
N SER A 19 -0.98 4.67 4.21
CA SER A 19 -1.89 4.27 3.13
C SER A 19 -3.30 4.71 3.49
N ILE A 20 -3.90 5.58 2.67
CA ILE A 20 -5.23 6.14 2.90
C ILE A 20 -6.18 5.67 1.81
N LEU A 21 -7.24 4.97 2.21
CA LEU A 21 -8.31 4.50 1.34
C LEU A 21 -9.13 5.69 0.85
N THR A 22 -9.36 5.78 -0.46
CA THR A 22 -10.17 6.84 -1.07
C THR A 22 -11.34 6.33 -1.91
N ASP A 23 -11.46 5.03 -2.07
CA ASP A 23 -12.63 4.41 -2.69
C ASP A 23 -13.83 4.47 -1.74
N GLU A 24 -14.92 5.11 -2.20
CA GLU A 24 -16.12 5.31 -1.39
C GLU A 24 -17.01 4.07 -1.37
N LYS A 25 -17.05 3.34 -2.49
CA LYS A 25 -18.00 2.26 -2.70
C LYS A 25 -17.65 0.97 -1.96
N PHE A 26 -16.39 0.57 -1.99
CA PHE A 26 -15.93 -0.70 -1.44
C PHE A 26 -15.29 -0.57 -0.06
N PHE A 27 -14.62 0.53 0.20
CA PHE A 27 -13.83 0.74 1.43
C PHE A 27 -14.33 1.88 2.30
N GLY A 28 -15.30 2.68 1.83
CA GLY A 28 -15.85 3.79 2.58
C GLY A 28 -14.85 4.93 2.87
N GLY A 29 -13.83 5.05 2.01
CA GLY A 29 -12.82 6.10 2.08
C GLY A 29 -13.24 7.35 1.32
N SER A 30 -12.39 8.38 1.34
CA SER A 30 -12.62 9.62 0.62
C SER A 30 -11.32 10.35 0.31
N LEU A 31 -11.27 11.07 -0.82
CA LEU A 31 -10.17 12.01 -1.12
C LEU A 31 -10.03 13.10 -0.04
N LYS A 32 -11.12 13.42 0.66
CA LYS A 32 -11.11 14.35 1.80
C LYS A 32 -10.19 13.88 2.92
N ASP A 33 -10.04 12.56 3.09
CA ASP A 33 -9.21 11.99 4.15
C ASP A 33 -7.72 12.26 3.88
N ILE A 34 -7.25 12.17 2.62
CA ILE A 34 -5.88 12.57 2.26
C ILE A 34 -5.71 14.08 2.45
N ARG A 35 -6.68 14.88 2.02
CA ARG A 35 -6.61 16.34 2.17
C ARG A 35 -6.54 16.76 3.63
N ALA A 36 -7.26 16.08 4.53
CA ALA A 36 -7.21 16.31 5.95
C ALA A 36 -5.89 15.83 6.59
N ALA A 37 -5.36 14.70 6.12
CA ALA A 37 -4.13 14.11 6.62
C ALA A 37 -2.87 14.90 6.23
N ARG A 38 -2.80 15.40 4.99
CA ARG A 38 -1.58 15.99 4.43
C ARG A 38 -0.94 17.10 5.28
N PRO A 39 -1.67 18.09 5.79
CA PRO A 39 -1.08 19.15 6.61
C PRO A 39 -0.59 18.69 8.00
N LEU A 40 -0.93 17.47 8.42
CA LEU A 40 -0.66 16.96 9.76
C LEU A 40 0.64 16.15 9.84
N VAL A 41 1.20 15.72 8.70
CA VAL A 41 2.38 14.85 8.65
C VAL A 41 3.28 15.17 7.46
N GLU A 42 4.58 14.90 7.64
CA GLU A 42 5.58 14.99 6.56
C GLU A 42 5.86 13.64 5.87
N ILE A 43 5.49 12.52 6.51
CA ILE A 43 5.72 11.19 5.94
C ILE A 43 4.90 10.98 4.67
N PRO A 44 5.37 10.14 3.72
CA PRO A 44 4.67 9.89 2.46
C PRO A 44 3.27 9.33 2.65
N ILE A 45 2.37 9.71 1.74
CA ILE A 45 0.98 9.22 1.68
C ILE A 45 0.75 8.49 0.35
N LEU A 46 0.35 7.22 0.46
CA LEU A 46 -0.13 6.41 -0.64
C LEU A 46 -1.65 6.58 -0.77
N ARG A 47 -2.12 6.98 -1.95
CA ARG A 47 -3.54 6.87 -2.29
C ARG A 47 -3.87 5.42 -2.61
N LYS A 48 -4.67 4.78 -1.76
CA LYS A 48 -5.15 3.42 -1.96
C LYS A 48 -6.57 3.45 -2.54
N ASP A 49 -6.66 3.17 -3.84
CA ASP A 49 -7.89 3.23 -4.63
C ASP A 49 -7.77 2.31 -5.84
N PHE A 50 -8.88 2.05 -6.53
CA PHE A 50 -8.89 1.44 -7.86
C PHE A 50 -8.66 2.51 -8.92
N ILE A 51 -7.40 2.75 -9.28
CA ILE A 51 -7.02 3.75 -10.29
C ILE A 51 -7.09 3.11 -11.67
N ILE A 52 -7.96 3.65 -12.52
CA ILE A 52 -8.24 3.16 -13.87
C ILE A 52 -8.17 4.28 -14.94
N ASP A 53 -8.05 5.53 -14.51
CA ASP A 53 -8.06 6.71 -15.37
C ASP A 53 -7.06 7.77 -14.89
N GLU A 54 -6.44 8.49 -15.83
CA GLU A 54 -5.49 9.57 -15.53
C GLU A 54 -6.08 10.66 -14.65
N TYR A 55 -7.37 10.95 -14.76
CA TYR A 55 -8.06 11.93 -13.94
C TYR A 55 -7.87 11.66 -12.44
N GLN A 56 -7.86 10.38 -12.05
CA GLN A 56 -7.62 9.99 -10.66
C GLN A 56 -6.18 10.31 -10.20
N LEU A 57 -5.20 10.30 -11.10
CA LEU A 57 -3.82 10.70 -10.78
C LEU A 57 -3.71 12.20 -10.49
N TYR A 58 -4.40 13.03 -11.28
CA TYR A 58 -4.49 14.47 -11.00
C TYR A 58 -5.18 14.74 -9.66
N GLN A 59 -6.26 14.03 -9.37
CA GLN A 59 -6.92 14.12 -8.06
C GLN A 59 -5.96 13.74 -6.91
N ALA A 60 -5.20 12.65 -7.06
CA ALA A 60 -4.22 12.20 -6.07
C ALA A 60 -3.18 13.29 -5.79
N LYS A 61 -2.63 13.88 -6.85
CA LYS A 61 -1.66 14.97 -6.72
C LYS A 61 -2.22 16.20 -6.03
N ILE A 62 -3.43 16.63 -6.42
CA ILE A 62 -4.10 17.82 -5.86
C ILE A 62 -4.35 17.66 -4.35
N VAL A 63 -4.71 16.48 -3.88
CA VAL A 63 -4.96 16.25 -2.44
C VAL A 63 -3.70 15.99 -1.62
N GLY A 64 -2.53 15.85 -2.28
CA GLY A 64 -1.24 15.72 -1.62
C GLY A 64 -0.73 14.29 -1.43
N ALA A 65 -1.15 13.34 -2.26
CA ALA A 65 -0.55 12.02 -2.29
C ALA A 65 0.88 12.06 -2.87
N ASP A 66 1.76 11.23 -2.33
CA ASP A 66 3.14 11.04 -2.80
C ASP A 66 3.28 9.81 -3.69
N ALA A 67 2.40 8.84 -3.52
CA ALA A 67 2.37 7.60 -4.28
C ALA A 67 0.93 7.17 -4.59
N VAL A 68 0.78 6.36 -5.63
CA VAL A 68 -0.49 5.78 -6.05
C VAL A 68 -0.38 4.26 -6.17
N LEU A 69 -1.50 3.58 -5.95
CA LEU A 69 -1.65 2.15 -6.15
C LEU A 69 -2.16 1.88 -7.57
N LEU A 70 -1.47 1.00 -8.31
CA LEU A 70 -1.99 0.39 -9.52
C LEU A 70 -2.19 -1.11 -9.28
N ILE A 71 -3.36 -1.64 -9.63
CA ILE A 71 -3.74 -3.03 -9.36
C ILE A 71 -3.73 -3.80 -10.68
N ALA A 72 -2.81 -4.76 -10.83
CA ALA A 72 -2.67 -5.54 -12.06
C ALA A 72 -3.99 -6.22 -12.46
N ALA A 73 -4.70 -6.81 -11.50
CA ALA A 73 -5.98 -7.47 -11.74
C ALA A 73 -7.10 -6.53 -12.25
N ALA A 74 -6.95 -5.22 -12.12
CA ALA A 74 -7.94 -4.22 -12.53
C ALA A 74 -7.57 -3.48 -13.82
N LEU A 75 -6.41 -3.76 -14.41
CA LEU A 75 -5.86 -3.01 -15.55
C LEU A 75 -5.32 -3.95 -16.63
N GLU A 76 -5.44 -3.53 -17.88
CA GLU A 76 -4.62 -4.12 -18.96
C GLU A 76 -3.17 -3.63 -18.84
N PRO A 77 -2.15 -4.43 -19.28
CA PRO A 77 -0.74 -4.07 -19.15
C PRO A 77 -0.37 -2.71 -19.74
N GLU A 78 -0.89 -2.40 -20.93
CA GLU A 78 -0.67 -1.12 -21.61
C GLU A 78 -1.20 0.03 -20.80
N LYS A 79 -2.41 -0.10 -20.26
CA LYS A 79 -3.04 0.93 -19.42
C LYS A 79 -2.29 1.12 -18.10
N CYS A 80 -1.79 0.05 -17.51
CA CYS A 80 -0.97 0.11 -16.32
C CYS A 80 0.32 0.92 -16.58
N ASN A 81 0.98 0.70 -17.71
CA ASN A 81 2.17 1.44 -18.10
C ASN A 81 1.88 2.94 -18.33
N GLU A 82 0.81 3.27 -19.06
CA GLU A 82 0.38 4.66 -19.28
C GLU A 82 0.15 5.39 -17.94
N LEU A 83 -0.55 4.75 -17.02
CA LEU A 83 -0.84 5.33 -15.70
C LEU A 83 0.42 5.48 -14.86
N ALA A 84 1.35 4.52 -14.91
CA ALA A 84 2.63 4.62 -14.21
C ALA A 84 3.48 5.79 -14.73
N GLU A 85 3.59 5.94 -16.05
CA GLU A 85 4.29 7.08 -16.67
C GLU A 85 3.65 8.41 -16.26
N LYS A 86 2.33 8.50 -16.31
CA LYS A 86 1.61 9.71 -15.89
C LYS A 86 1.80 10.03 -14.40
N ALA A 87 1.81 9.03 -13.53
CA ALA A 87 2.09 9.23 -12.11
C ALA A 87 3.48 9.84 -11.90
N HIS A 88 4.51 9.35 -12.61
CA HIS A 88 5.86 9.89 -12.57
C HIS A 88 5.93 11.32 -13.14
N GLU A 89 5.25 11.62 -14.25
CA GLU A 89 5.16 12.99 -14.77
C GLU A 89 4.60 13.98 -13.73
N LEU A 90 3.68 13.50 -12.89
CA LEU A 90 3.09 14.27 -11.79
C LEU A 90 3.94 14.27 -10.52
N GLY A 91 5.08 13.58 -10.52
CA GLY A 91 6.00 13.50 -9.39
C GLY A 91 5.50 12.58 -8.26
N MET A 92 4.77 11.53 -8.60
CA MET A 92 4.33 10.49 -7.67
C MET A 92 4.99 9.15 -7.97
N GLU A 93 5.25 8.35 -6.95
CA GLU A 93 5.71 6.98 -7.07
C GLU A 93 4.56 6.00 -7.29
N VAL A 94 4.88 4.81 -7.79
CA VAL A 94 3.91 3.77 -8.13
C VAL A 94 4.18 2.51 -7.32
N LEU A 95 3.16 2.07 -6.58
CA LEU A 95 3.08 0.73 -6.00
C LEU A 95 2.19 -0.12 -6.91
N LEU A 96 2.77 -1.12 -7.57
CA LEU A 96 2.02 -2.11 -8.35
C LEU A 96 1.58 -3.25 -7.43
N GLU A 97 0.30 -3.46 -7.28
CA GLU A 97 -0.28 -4.58 -6.53
C GLU A 97 -0.51 -5.78 -7.44
N ILE A 98 0.04 -6.92 -7.05
CA ILE A 98 -0.15 -8.21 -7.71
C ILE A 98 -0.68 -9.26 -6.72
N HIS A 99 -1.36 -10.31 -7.26
CA HIS A 99 -1.93 -11.40 -6.48
C HIS A 99 -1.40 -12.77 -6.86
N SER A 100 -0.87 -12.90 -8.09
CA SER A 100 -0.46 -14.18 -8.65
C SER A 100 0.76 -14.06 -9.57
N SER A 101 1.32 -15.21 -9.94
CA SER A 101 2.48 -15.28 -10.83
C SER A 101 2.18 -14.83 -12.28
N GLU A 102 0.94 -14.92 -12.71
CA GLU A 102 0.52 -14.44 -14.03
C GLU A 102 0.67 -12.93 -14.17
N GLU A 103 0.58 -12.21 -13.07
CA GLU A 103 0.68 -10.76 -13.04
C GLU A 103 2.13 -10.24 -12.97
N LEU A 104 3.12 -11.11 -12.87
CA LEU A 104 4.54 -10.73 -12.91
C LEU A 104 4.93 -9.98 -14.20
N ALA A 105 4.22 -10.22 -15.29
CA ALA A 105 4.42 -9.54 -16.56
C ALA A 105 4.17 -8.03 -16.53
N TYR A 106 3.44 -7.54 -15.52
CA TYR A 106 3.21 -6.09 -15.31
C TYR A 106 4.44 -5.36 -14.76
N ILE A 107 5.41 -6.09 -14.19
CA ILE A 107 6.58 -5.48 -13.55
C ILE A 107 7.55 -4.99 -14.63
N ASN A 108 7.86 -3.69 -14.58
CA ASN A 108 8.79 -3.04 -15.50
C ASN A 108 9.50 -1.87 -14.79
N LYS A 109 10.33 -1.13 -15.51
CA LYS A 109 11.13 -0.01 -14.99
C LYS A 109 10.29 1.20 -14.50
N GLY A 110 9.04 1.28 -14.90
CA GLY A 110 8.11 2.32 -14.43
C GLY A 110 7.45 2.01 -13.09
N ILE A 111 7.79 0.87 -12.46
CA ILE A 111 7.24 0.45 -11.17
C ILE A 111 8.29 0.66 -10.08
N ASP A 112 7.97 1.47 -9.08
CA ASP A 112 8.88 1.78 -7.98
C ASP A 112 8.86 0.72 -6.88
N MET A 113 7.68 0.16 -6.60
CA MET A 113 7.47 -0.87 -5.59
C MET A 113 6.50 -1.93 -6.11
N VAL A 114 6.73 -3.19 -5.74
CA VAL A 114 5.82 -4.30 -6.04
C VAL A 114 5.18 -4.78 -4.75
N GLY A 115 3.86 -4.64 -4.68
CA GLY A 115 3.05 -5.12 -3.57
C GLY A 115 2.44 -6.49 -3.86
N ILE A 116 2.64 -7.45 -2.96
CA ILE A 116 1.95 -8.72 -3.01
C ILE A 116 0.78 -8.66 -2.04
N ASN A 117 -0.45 -8.67 -2.58
CA ASN A 117 -1.65 -8.69 -1.76
C ASN A 117 -2.02 -10.13 -1.41
N ASN A 118 -1.99 -10.43 -0.12
CA ASN A 118 -2.33 -11.75 0.43
C ASN A 118 -3.84 -12.01 0.49
N ARG A 119 -4.65 -10.99 0.21
CA ARG A 119 -6.11 -11.12 0.14
C ARG A 119 -6.56 -11.34 -1.28
N ASN A 120 -7.25 -12.43 -1.52
CA ASN A 120 -7.86 -12.70 -2.81
C ASN A 120 -9.05 -11.75 -3.05
N LEU A 121 -9.07 -11.05 -4.18
CA LEU A 121 -10.11 -10.05 -4.48
C LEU A 121 -11.49 -10.66 -4.73
N GLY A 122 -11.56 -11.93 -5.16
CA GLY A 122 -12.82 -12.62 -5.45
C GLY A 122 -13.44 -13.29 -4.23
N THR A 123 -12.62 -14.00 -3.44
CA THR A 123 -13.08 -14.78 -2.27
C THR A 123 -12.88 -14.06 -0.94
N PHE A 124 -12.12 -12.97 -0.92
CA PHE A 124 -11.67 -12.25 0.28
C PHE A 124 -10.86 -13.10 1.28
N PHE A 125 -10.51 -14.33 0.88
CA PHE A 125 -9.63 -15.18 1.69
C PHE A 125 -8.23 -14.56 1.73
N THR A 126 -7.62 -14.55 2.93
CA THR A 126 -6.31 -13.95 3.16
C THR A 126 -5.32 -15.03 3.60
N ASP A 127 -4.21 -15.15 2.86
CA ASP A 127 -3.14 -16.11 3.12
C ASP A 127 -1.77 -15.46 2.92
N VAL A 128 -1.07 -15.20 4.01
CA VAL A 128 0.25 -14.56 4.00
C VAL A 128 1.32 -15.42 3.28
N GLU A 129 1.11 -16.72 3.15
CA GLU A 129 1.99 -17.61 2.40
C GLU A 129 2.07 -17.23 0.90
N ASN A 130 1.10 -16.46 0.38
CA ASN A 130 1.16 -15.90 -0.96
C ASN A 130 2.41 -15.03 -1.17
N SER A 131 2.72 -14.17 -0.21
CA SER A 131 3.94 -13.35 -0.26
C SER A 131 5.20 -14.21 -0.32
N PHE A 132 5.31 -15.25 0.50
CA PHE A 132 6.47 -16.15 0.48
C PHE A 132 6.58 -16.93 -0.83
N ARG A 133 5.46 -17.38 -1.37
CA ARG A 133 5.44 -18.14 -2.63
C ARG A 133 5.89 -17.30 -3.82
N LEU A 134 5.52 -16.03 -3.88
CA LEU A 134 5.85 -15.14 -4.99
C LEU A 134 7.23 -14.49 -4.83
N ALA A 135 7.74 -14.33 -3.61
CA ALA A 135 9.00 -13.62 -3.34
C ALA A 135 10.17 -14.13 -4.19
N GLY A 136 10.30 -15.46 -4.35
CA GLY A 136 11.38 -16.08 -5.13
C GLY A 136 11.26 -15.90 -6.65
N GLN A 137 10.13 -15.38 -7.15
CA GLN A 137 9.87 -15.17 -8.57
C GLN A 137 10.01 -13.71 -8.99
N LEU A 138 10.21 -12.79 -8.03
CA LEU A 138 10.30 -11.37 -8.28
C LEU A 138 11.73 -10.93 -8.62
N PRO A 139 11.90 -9.85 -9.40
CA PRO A 139 13.21 -9.28 -9.66
C PRO A 139 13.91 -8.88 -8.35
N GLN A 140 15.20 -9.20 -8.22
CA GLN A 140 15.96 -8.99 -6.97
C GLN A 140 16.16 -7.50 -6.62
N ASP A 141 16.06 -6.62 -7.60
CA ASP A 141 16.17 -5.16 -7.45
C ASP A 141 14.85 -4.47 -7.14
N SER A 142 13.73 -5.21 -7.11
CA SER A 142 12.42 -4.67 -6.77
C SER A 142 12.30 -4.39 -5.27
N VAL A 143 11.68 -3.26 -4.93
CA VAL A 143 11.26 -2.98 -3.55
C VAL A 143 9.95 -3.73 -3.28
N LEU A 144 10.02 -4.79 -2.48
CA LEU A 144 8.89 -5.67 -2.21
C LEU A 144 8.08 -5.20 -0.99
N VAL A 145 6.77 -5.16 -1.17
CA VAL A 145 5.80 -4.82 -0.12
C VAL A 145 4.83 -5.99 0.05
N SER A 146 4.63 -6.45 1.29
CA SER A 146 3.59 -7.44 1.61
C SER A 146 2.36 -6.75 2.17
N GLU A 147 1.19 -7.09 1.64
CA GLU A 147 -0.08 -6.45 1.95
C GLU A 147 -1.11 -7.45 2.44
N SER A 148 -1.88 -7.05 3.45
CA SER A 148 -2.96 -7.83 4.07
C SER A 148 -2.51 -9.06 4.88
N GLY A 149 -3.27 -9.38 5.91
CA GLY A 149 -3.10 -10.59 6.71
C GLY A 149 -1.92 -10.60 7.67
N ILE A 150 -1.22 -9.48 7.84
CA ILE A 150 -0.08 -9.37 8.74
C ILE A 150 -0.60 -8.92 10.11
N SER A 151 -0.58 -9.83 11.08
CA SER A 151 -1.05 -9.58 12.46
C SER A 151 -0.02 -9.93 13.53
N ASP A 152 1.03 -10.65 13.16
CA ASP A 152 2.07 -11.13 14.08
C ASP A 152 3.43 -10.52 13.68
N PRO A 153 4.17 -9.88 14.62
CA PRO A 153 5.52 -9.37 14.37
C PRO A 153 6.49 -10.43 13.81
N GLU A 154 6.36 -11.70 14.20
CA GLU A 154 7.21 -12.78 13.68
C GLU A 154 7.02 -13.01 12.17
N ILE A 155 5.82 -12.79 11.65
CA ILE A 155 5.56 -12.83 10.20
C ILE A 155 6.38 -11.75 9.49
N VAL A 156 6.46 -10.54 10.04
CA VAL A 156 7.27 -9.44 9.48
C VAL A 156 8.75 -9.82 9.44
N LYS A 157 9.29 -10.42 10.50
CA LYS A 157 10.69 -10.89 10.52
C LYS A 157 10.95 -11.93 9.44
N ARG A 158 10.06 -12.89 9.29
CA ARG A 158 10.13 -13.91 8.22
C ARG A 158 10.06 -13.27 6.82
N LEU A 159 9.14 -12.34 6.60
CA LEU A 159 9.00 -11.63 5.33
C LEU A 159 10.25 -10.79 5.01
N ARG A 160 10.85 -10.12 6.00
CA ARG A 160 12.14 -9.43 5.83
C ARG A 160 13.24 -10.39 5.38
N ALA A 161 13.32 -11.56 5.98
CA ALA A 161 14.28 -12.60 5.58
C ALA A 161 14.03 -13.09 4.15
N ALA A 162 12.78 -13.05 3.67
CA ALA A 162 12.40 -13.39 2.30
C ALA A 162 12.61 -12.23 1.29
N GLY A 163 13.08 -11.05 1.74
CA GLY A 163 13.41 -9.93 0.88
C GLY A 163 12.42 -8.75 0.90
N PHE A 164 11.33 -8.85 1.64
CA PHE A 164 10.37 -7.74 1.76
C PHE A 164 10.96 -6.57 2.54
N ARG A 165 10.68 -5.35 2.06
CA ARG A 165 11.13 -4.09 2.67
C ARG A 165 9.99 -3.25 3.22
N GLY A 166 8.78 -3.44 2.70
CA GLY A 166 7.58 -2.72 3.13
C GLY A 166 6.45 -3.66 3.54
N PHE A 167 5.57 -3.15 4.42
CA PHE A 167 4.43 -3.90 4.95
C PHE A 167 3.24 -2.97 5.06
N LEU A 168 2.15 -3.26 4.34
CA LEU A 168 0.89 -2.56 4.46
C LEU A 168 0.00 -3.27 5.47
N ILE A 169 -0.15 -2.66 6.65
CA ILE A 169 -0.88 -3.21 7.78
C ILE A 169 -1.91 -2.17 8.24
N GLY A 170 -3.19 -2.47 8.10
CA GLY A 170 -4.27 -1.59 8.54
C GLY A 170 -5.16 -2.23 9.60
N GLU A 171 -5.78 -3.36 9.26
CA GLU A 171 -6.77 -4.03 10.11
C GLU A 171 -6.26 -4.34 11.53
N THR A 172 -5.02 -4.81 11.64
CA THR A 172 -4.39 -5.17 12.92
C THR A 172 -4.38 -4.01 13.91
N PHE A 173 -4.17 -2.79 13.43
CA PHE A 173 -4.12 -1.59 14.26
C PHE A 173 -5.50 -0.94 14.41
N MET A 174 -6.22 -0.80 13.29
CA MET A 174 -7.50 -0.08 13.24
C MET A 174 -8.62 -0.72 14.05
N LYS A 175 -8.56 -2.03 14.31
CA LYS A 175 -9.53 -2.74 15.15
C LYS A 175 -9.33 -2.52 16.65
N THR A 176 -8.24 -1.87 17.06
CA THR A 176 -7.95 -1.57 18.47
C THR A 176 -8.46 -0.21 18.88
N GLN A 177 -8.62 0.01 20.18
CA GLN A 177 -9.06 1.31 20.70
C GLN A 177 -7.98 2.40 20.55
N ARG A 178 -6.70 1.99 20.48
CA ARG A 178 -5.55 2.90 20.41
C ARG A 178 -4.60 2.47 19.28
N PRO A 179 -4.96 2.75 18.01
CA PRO A 179 -4.19 2.27 16.86
C PRO A 179 -2.71 2.67 16.87
N GLY A 180 -2.39 3.91 17.26
CA GLY A 180 -1.01 4.39 17.34
C GLY A 180 -0.16 3.65 18.38
N GLU A 181 -0.70 3.40 19.58
CA GLU A 181 0.00 2.62 20.61
C GLU A 181 0.20 1.16 20.16
N THR A 182 -0.80 0.58 19.50
CA THR A 182 -0.69 -0.78 18.97
C THR A 182 0.39 -0.86 17.90
N LEU A 183 0.48 0.12 17.00
CA LEU A 183 1.56 0.21 16.02
C LEU A 183 2.93 0.35 16.70
N GLN A 184 3.06 1.21 17.70
CA GLN A 184 4.31 1.41 18.42
C GLN A 184 4.81 0.10 19.07
N ASN A 185 3.93 -0.63 19.76
CA ASN A 185 4.25 -1.92 20.35
C ASN A 185 4.64 -2.96 19.29
N PHE A 186 3.94 -2.97 18.16
CA PHE A 186 4.26 -3.85 17.04
C PHE A 186 5.65 -3.56 16.46
N LEU A 187 5.99 -2.28 16.28
CA LEU A 187 7.31 -1.86 15.77
C LEU A 187 8.44 -2.24 16.73
N GLN A 188 8.23 -2.13 18.05
CA GLN A 188 9.20 -2.58 19.04
C GLN A 188 9.44 -4.10 18.98
N ALA A 189 8.40 -4.88 18.71
CA ALA A 189 8.49 -6.33 18.62
C ALA A 189 9.21 -6.84 17.36
N ILE A 190 9.31 -6.01 16.30
CA ILE A 190 9.99 -6.38 15.05
C ILE A 190 11.45 -5.86 14.97
N GLN A 191 11.91 -5.12 15.95
CA GLN A 191 13.33 -4.73 16.11
C GLN A 191 14.15 -5.92 16.59
#